data_fbe05a7a9e9cbf99d1253866fcde0d51
#
_entry.id   fbe05a7a9e9cbf99d1253866fcde0d51
#
_cell.length_a   1.000
_cell.length_b   1.000
_cell.length_c   1.000
_cell.angle_alpha   90.00
_cell.angle_beta   90.00
_cell.angle_gamma   90.00
#
_symmetry.space_group_name_H-M   'P 1'
#
loop_
_entity.id
_entity.type
_entity.pdbx_description
1 polymer ?
#
loop_
_entity_poly.entity_id
_entity_poly.type
_entity_poly.pdbx_seq_one_letter_code
_entity_poly.pdbx_strand_id
1 'polypeptide(L)'
;MLSPKERGEHMQITFLGTGAATAVPLPFCSCPTCRAARVQGGKDLRTRSALLINDDLLIDCGADAVSSAHRLGKDLTRVRTLLVTHAHGDHFDPGHLVTRMPEYGCIDTSPLLIAASGASLTRLGQWLEGEESGTDLTTPSGREKLNLTVHEVQVGTPFSAGTYTVTGIYSHHAPDCDSRMYLVSDGQTAIFYGVDSPAFGEDVWQALEQTGTQFACVILDHTYGLIPETGYPTDHMNARDVAEAAARLRAQGLLTPRGHVFATHLSHENMLPHEEMSAFARAHGYEIAFDGLTLTL
;
A
#
# COMPACT_ATOMS: atom_id res chain seq x y z
N MET A 1 16.85 24.58 -2.84
CA MET A 1 16.61 23.32 -2.14
C MET A 1 17.69 22.36 -2.63
N LEU A 2 18.40 21.71 -1.72
CA LEU A 2 19.43 20.72 -2.07
C LEU A 2 18.76 19.50 -2.72
N SER A 3 19.38 18.92 -3.73
CA SER A 3 18.90 17.69 -4.35
C SER A 3 18.93 16.53 -3.33
N PRO A 4 18.14 15.46 -3.52
CA PRO A 4 18.19 14.28 -2.65
C PRO A 4 19.59 13.69 -2.47
N LYS A 5 20.46 13.80 -3.48
CA LYS A 5 21.87 13.40 -3.41
C LYS A 5 22.72 14.20 -2.39
N GLU A 6 22.28 15.39 -2.02
CA GLU A 6 23.03 16.25 -1.11
C GLU A 6 22.58 16.09 0.36
N ARG A 7 21.52 15.32 0.64
CA ARG A 7 20.97 15.15 1.99
C ARG A 7 21.48 13.89 2.71
N GLY A 8 22.06 12.93 2.02
CA GLY A 8 22.47 11.64 2.62
C GLY A 8 21.28 10.91 3.27
N GLU A 9 20.08 11.14 2.77
CA GLU A 9 18.84 10.70 3.42
C GLU A 9 18.56 9.24 3.06
N HIS A 10 18.39 8.43 4.11
CA HIS A 10 17.84 7.10 4.05
C HIS A 10 16.36 7.15 3.66
N MET A 11 15.87 6.14 2.94
CA MET A 11 14.44 6.02 2.62
C MET A 11 13.64 5.89 3.92
N GLN A 12 12.67 6.78 4.11
CA GLN A 12 11.72 6.69 5.23
C GLN A 12 10.38 6.17 4.71
N ILE A 13 9.81 5.19 5.39
CA ILE A 13 8.45 4.71 5.13
C ILE A 13 7.58 4.88 6.37
N THR A 14 6.32 5.29 6.16
CA THR A 14 5.33 5.43 7.24
C THR A 14 4.06 4.69 6.84
N PHE A 15 3.63 3.75 7.66
CA PHE A 15 2.34 3.08 7.50
C PHE A 15 1.24 4.04 7.98
N LEU A 16 0.49 4.62 7.05
CA LEU A 16 -0.64 5.49 7.40
C LEU A 16 -1.82 4.68 7.89
N GLY A 17 -2.02 3.49 7.32
CA GLY A 17 -3.01 2.52 7.72
C GLY A 17 -2.51 1.11 7.49
N THR A 18 -2.98 0.15 8.27
CA THR A 18 -2.52 -1.25 8.28
C THR A 18 -3.67 -2.27 8.29
N GLY A 19 -4.90 -1.82 8.19
CA GLY A 19 -6.08 -2.67 8.10
C GLY A 19 -6.45 -3.02 6.66
N ALA A 20 -7.17 -4.12 6.50
CA ALA A 20 -7.85 -4.53 5.27
C ALA A 20 -9.07 -3.64 4.99
N ALA A 21 -9.85 -3.95 3.96
CA ALA A 21 -11.08 -3.24 3.59
C ALA A 21 -12.06 -3.02 4.78
N THR A 22 -12.07 -3.96 5.72
CA THR A 22 -12.91 -3.90 6.92
C THR A 22 -12.45 -2.89 7.96
N ALA A 23 -11.18 -2.46 7.92
CA ALA A 23 -10.50 -1.80 9.04
C ALA A 23 -10.59 -2.62 10.35
N VAL A 24 -10.02 -2.17 11.45
CA VAL A 24 -10.17 -2.78 12.77
C VAL A 24 -10.34 -1.67 13.81
N PRO A 25 -11.43 -1.63 14.57
CA PRO A 25 -12.57 -2.53 14.54
C PRO A 25 -13.48 -2.28 13.32
N LEU A 26 -14.05 -3.35 12.75
CA LEU A 26 -15.07 -3.23 11.71
C LEU A 26 -16.31 -2.51 12.29
N PRO A 27 -16.86 -1.49 11.59
CA PRO A 27 -18.13 -0.86 11.98
C PRO A 27 -19.24 -1.89 12.15
N PHE A 28 -20.05 -1.74 13.19
CA PHE A 28 -21.20 -2.61 13.53
C PHE A 28 -20.82 -4.07 13.89
N CYS A 29 -19.55 -4.43 14.00
CA CYS A 29 -19.10 -5.75 14.42
C CYS A 29 -18.81 -5.80 15.91
N SER A 30 -19.28 -6.88 16.57
CA SER A 30 -19.07 -7.14 18.01
C SER A 30 -18.27 -8.43 18.26
N CYS A 31 -17.51 -8.93 17.28
CA CYS A 31 -16.64 -10.08 17.47
C CYS A 31 -15.55 -9.81 18.53
N PRO A 32 -14.89 -10.85 19.05
CA PRO A 32 -13.86 -10.67 20.08
C PRO A 32 -12.77 -9.68 19.69
N THR A 33 -12.23 -9.77 18.47
CA THR A 33 -11.20 -8.85 17.94
C THR A 33 -11.67 -7.40 17.94
N CYS A 34 -12.87 -7.13 17.38
CA CYS A 34 -13.41 -5.77 17.32
C CYS A 34 -13.73 -5.19 18.69
N ARG A 35 -14.19 -6.02 19.66
CA ARG A 35 -14.39 -5.58 21.04
C ARG A 35 -13.06 -5.28 21.72
N ALA A 36 -12.07 -6.15 21.58
CA ALA A 36 -10.73 -5.95 22.13
C ALA A 36 -10.11 -4.66 21.61
N ALA A 37 -10.15 -4.43 20.29
CA ALA A 37 -9.61 -3.23 19.67
C ALA A 37 -10.26 -1.94 20.19
N ARG A 38 -11.59 -1.92 20.41
CA ARG A 38 -12.28 -0.75 21.01
C ARG A 38 -11.86 -0.47 22.46
N VAL A 39 -11.52 -1.50 23.20
CA VAL A 39 -11.10 -1.38 24.62
C VAL A 39 -9.64 -1.01 24.73
N GLN A 40 -8.77 -1.66 23.96
CA GLN A 40 -7.32 -1.48 24.05
C GLN A 40 -6.87 -0.21 23.31
N GLY A 41 -7.47 0.10 22.17
CA GLY A 41 -7.06 1.23 21.36
C GLY A 41 -5.65 1.09 20.79
N GLY A 42 -4.97 2.21 20.54
CA GLY A 42 -3.57 2.23 20.12
C GLY A 42 -3.31 1.40 18.86
N LYS A 43 -2.35 0.47 18.92
CA LYS A 43 -1.94 -0.37 17.79
C LYS A 43 -2.99 -1.40 17.36
N ASP A 44 -4.02 -1.62 18.14
CA ASP A 44 -5.15 -2.49 17.79
C ASP A 44 -6.18 -1.78 16.89
N LEU A 45 -6.12 -0.45 16.81
CA LEU A 45 -6.92 0.32 15.85
C LEU A 45 -6.17 0.40 14.53
N ARG A 46 -6.82 -0.02 13.44
CA ARG A 46 -6.23 -0.07 12.10
C ARG A 46 -7.16 0.55 11.09
N THR A 47 -6.70 1.60 10.46
CA THR A 47 -7.34 2.19 9.28
C THR A 47 -6.90 1.42 8.02
N ARG A 48 -7.62 1.60 6.91
CA ARG A 48 -7.33 0.91 5.64
C ARG A 48 -5.92 1.19 5.16
N SER A 49 -5.32 0.20 4.51
CA SER A 49 -3.89 0.21 4.16
C SER A 49 -3.50 1.37 3.25
N ALA A 50 -2.47 2.10 3.66
CA ALA A 50 -1.78 3.09 2.86
C ALA A 50 -0.35 3.27 3.37
N LEU A 51 0.61 3.50 2.45
CA LEU A 51 2.03 3.68 2.78
C LEU A 51 2.56 4.99 2.21
N LEU A 52 3.18 5.81 3.05
CA LEU A 52 3.84 7.05 2.65
C LEU A 52 5.36 6.85 2.65
N ILE A 53 6.02 7.20 1.54
CA ILE A 53 7.47 7.11 1.36
C ILE A 53 8.03 8.52 1.23
N ASN A 54 9.00 8.90 2.05
CA ASN A 54 9.72 10.20 2.07
C ASN A 54 8.82 11.45 2.00
N ASP A 55 7.56 11.34 2.41
CA ASP A 55 6.53 12.37 2.33
C ASP A 55 6.14 12.81 0.89
N ASP A 56 6.66 12.19 -0.18
CA ASP A 56 6.44 12.60 -1.57
C ASP A 56 5.88 11.50 -2.49
N LEU A 57 5.89 10.23 -2.06
CA LEU A 57 5.24 9.13 -2.74
C LEU A 57 4.25 8.43 -1.81
N LEU A 58 3.01 8.29 -2.25
CA LEU A 58 1.95 7.59 -1.53
C LEU A 58 1.57 6.33 -2.30
N ILE A 59 1.45 5.19 -1.62
CA ILE A 59 0.85 3.97 -2.15
C ILE A 59 -0.51 3.81 -1.51
N ASP A 60 -1.54 3.82 -2.34
CA ASP A 60 -2.97 3.79 -2.02
C ASP A 60 -3.46 5.01 -1.23
N CYS A 61 -4.68 5.44 -1.57
CA CYS A 61 -5.34 6.59 -0.97
C CYS A 61 -6.84 6.30 -0.80
N GLY A 62 -7.15 5.28 0.01
CA GLY A 62 -8.51 4.95 0.41
C GLY A 62 -9.11 5.96 1.38
N ALA A 63 -10.35 5.73 1.80
CA ALA A 63 -11.15 6.68 2.59
C ALA A 63 -10.47 7.19 3.86
N ASP A 64 -9.59 6.39 4.49
CA ASP A 64 -8.95 6.74 5.76
C ASP A 64 -7.63 7.48 5.60
N ALA A 65 -6.98 7.43 4.41
CA ALA A 65 -5.60 7.86 4.20
C ALA A 65 -5.34 9.32 4.62
N VAL A 66 -6.24 10.23 4.24
CA VAL A 66 -6.13 11.67 4.57
C VAL A 66 -6.29 11.89 6.08
N SER A 67 -7.29 11.28 6.70
CA SER A 67 -7.51 11.38 8.15
C SER A 67 -6.36 10.79 8.94
N SER A 68 -5.80 9.67 8.47
CA SER A 68 -4.62 9.04 9.07
C SER A 68 -3.39 9.92 8.97
N ALA A 69 -3.13 10.51 7.80
CA ALA A 69 -2.02 11.44 7.61
C ALA A 69 -2.12 12.64 8.57
N HIS A 70 -3.30 13.27 8.69
CA HIS A 70 -3.53 14.36 9.61
C HIS A 70 -3.29 13.96 11.08
N ARG A 71 -3.83 12.80 11.50
CA ARG A 71 -3.63 12.27 12.87
C ARG A 71 -2.15 12.01 13.18
N LEU A 72 -1.37 11.62 12.17
CA LEU A 72 0.06 11.34 12.28
C LEU A 72 0.96 12.56 12.02
N GLY A 73 0.38 13.73 11.79
CA GLY A 73 1.13 14.96 11.51
C GLY A 73 1.88 14.94 10.18
N LYS A 74 1.40 14.15 9.20
CA LYS A 74 1.98 14.08 7.86
C LYS A 74 1.36 15.10 6.92
N ASP A 75 2.20 15.74 6.12
CA ASP A 75 1.80 16.75 5.15
C ASP A 75 1.70 16.16 3.74
N LEU A 76 0.47 15.86 3.30
CA LEU A 76 0.23 15.31 1.97
C LEU A 76 0.36 16.33 0.83
N THR A 77 0.51 17.62 1.11
CA THR A 77 0.76 18.63 0.06
C THR A 77 2.11 18.43 -0.64
N ARG A 78 2.99 17.63 -0.05
CA ARG A 78 4.30 17.26 -0.60
C ARG A 78 4.24 16.06 -1.54
N VAL A 79 3.18 15.28 -1.52
CA VAL A 79 3.02 14.10 -2.38
C VAL A 79 2.98 14.51 -3.86
N ARG A 80 3.82 13.88 -4.67
CA ARG A 80 3.93 14.09 -6.12
C ARG A 80 3.57 12.85 -6.92
N THR A 81 3.54 11.68 -6.26
CA THR A 81 3.18 10.41 -6.89
C THR A 81 2.21 9.66 -6.00
N LEU A 82 1.10 9.20 -6.60
CA LEU A 82 0.17 8.24 -6.04
C LEU A 82 0.24 6.96 -6.88
N LEU A 83 0.75 5.89 -6.28
CA LEU A 83 0.66 4.55 -6.83
C LEU A 83 -0.64 3.93 -6.31
N VAL A 84 -1.49 3.43 -7.19
CA VAL A 84 -2.71 2.71 -6.80
C VAL A 84 -2.53 1.24 -7.15
N THR A 85 -2.60 0.37 -6.15
CA THR A 85 -2.45 -1.07 -6.34
C THR A 85 -3.56 -1.63 -7.21
N HIS A 86 -4.79 -1.24 -6.92
CA HIS A 86 -5.98 -1.62 -7.69
C HIS A 86 -7.20 -0.77 -7.31
N ALA A 87 -8.26 -0.91 -8.09
CA ALA A 87 -9.48 -0.12 -7.94
C ALA A 87 -10.51 -0.80 -7.02
N HIS A 88 -10.15 -1.00 -5.74
CA HIS A 88 -11.10 -1.26 -4.65
C HIS A 88 -11.24 -0.03 -3.75
N GLY A 89 -12.37 0.10 -3.06
CA GLY A 89 -12.72 1.31 -2.29
C GLY A 89 -11.87 1.54 -1.04
N ASP A 90 -11.14 0.55 -0.57
CA ASP A 90 -10.18 0.67 0.52
C ASP A 90 -8.81 1.19 0.06
N HIS A 91 -8.51 1.12 -1.25
CA HIS A 91 -7.27 1.59 -1.85
C HIS A 91 -7.39 2.92 -2.57
N PHE A 92 -8.61 3.35 -2.92
CA PHE A 92 -8.84 4.61 -3.59
C PHE A 92 -10.20 5.21 -3.24
N ASP A 93 -10.18 6.49 -2.82
CA ASP A 93 -11.37 7.30 -2.59
C ASP A 93 -11.34 8.50 -3.56
N PRO A 94 -12.28 8.60 -4.52
CA PRO A 94 -12.33 9.69 -5.48
C PRO A 94 -12.54 11.06 -4.81
N GLY A 95 -13.25 11.10 -3.67
CA GLY A 95 -13.50 12.33 -2.93
C GLY A 95 -12.24 13.09 -2.54
N HIS A 96 -11.13 12.38 -2.28
CA HIS A 96 -9.86 13.03 -1.98
C HIS A 96 -9.21 13.73 -3.18
N LEU A 97 -9.51 13.28 -4.41
CA LEU A 97 -8.94 13.89 -5.62
C LEU A 97 -9.81 15.02 -6.18
N VAL A 98 -11.13 14.89 -6.15
CA VAL A 98 -12.03 15.96 -6.65
C VAL A 98 -11.86 17.26 -5.87
N THR A 99 -11.48 17.20 -4.59
CA THR A 99 -11.17 18.39 -3.78
C THR A 99 -9.93 19.16 -4.24
N ARG A 100 -9.17 18.66 -5.21
CA ARG A 100 -8.06 19.38 -5.87
C ARG A 100 -8.52 20.46 -6.83
N MET A 101 -9.80 20.48 -7.19
CA MET A 101 -10.37 21.42 -8.13
C MET A 101 -10.46 22.83 -7.53
N PRO A 102 -10.30 23.88 -8.36
CA PRO A 102 -10.44 25.28 -7.90
C PRO A 102 -11.80 25.59 -7.28
N GLU A 103 -12.86 24.89 -7.70
CA GLU A 103 -14.22 25.03 -7.16
C GLU A 103 -14.32 24.71 -5.67
N TYR A 104 -13.40 23.89 -5.16
CA TYR A 104 -13.26 23.60 -3.72
C TYR A 104 -12.30 24.58 -3.01
N GLY A 105 -11.92 25.67 -3.65
CA GLY A 105 -11.00 26.66 -3.11
C GLY A 105 -9.52 26.25 -3.17
N CYS A 106 -9.20 25.17 -3.88
CA CYS A 106 -7.84 24.70 -4.01
C CYS A 106 -7.15 25.46 -5.16
N ILE A 107 -6.36 26.45 -4.82
CA ILE A 107 -5.74 27.39 -5.78
C ILE A 107 -4.24 27.17 -5.98
N ASP A 108 -3.61 26.33 -5.17
CA ASP A 108 -2.18 26.03 -5.24
C ASP A 108 -1.94 24.53 -5.06
N THR A 109 -2.16 23.78 -6.15
CA THR A 109 -1.85 22.35 -6.21
C THR A 109 -0.64 22.11 -7.09
N SER A 110 0.31 21.32 -6.59
CA SER A 110 1.34 20.75 -7.48
C SER A 110 0.75 19.64 -8.34
N PRO A 111 1.25 19.43 -9.58
CA PRO A 111 0.89 18.29 -10.38
C PRO A 111 1.10 16.97 -9.60
N LEU A 112 0.14 16.04 -9.72
CA LEU A 112 0.20 14.72 -9.11
C LEU A 112 0.24 13.66 -10.20
N LEU A 113 1.25 12.80 -10.17
CA LEU A 113 1.30 11.59 -11.00
C LEU A 113 0.45 10.50 -10.34
N ILE A 114 -0.53 9.96 -11.06
CA ILE A 114 -1.24 8.74 -10.67
C ILE A 114 -0.76 7.60 -11.56
N ALA A 115 -0.32 6.50 -10.94
CA ALA A 115 0.13 5.32 -11.65
C ALA A 115 -0.62 4.07 -11.16
N ALA A 116 -1.21 3.33 -12.11
CA ALA A 116 -1.92 2.08 -11.88
C ALA A 116 -2.01 1.27 -13.17
N SER A 117 -2.55 0.05 -13.12
CA SER A 117 -2.86 -0.71 -14.34
C SER A 117 -3.93 -0.02 -15.19
N GLY A 118 -3.99 -0.33 -16.49
CA GLY A 118 -4.98 0.25 -17.40
C GLY A 118 -6.43 -0.03 -16.98
N ALA A 119 -6.71 -1.24 -16.47
CA ALA A 119 -8.03 -1.60 -15.95
C ALA A 119 -8.38 -0.76 -14.70
N SER A 120 -7.45 -0.63 -13.76
CA SER A 120 -7.62 0.21 -12.57
C SER A 120 -7.82 1.68 -12.97
N LEU A 121 -6.99 2.24 -13.84
CA LEU A 121 -7.14 3.64 -14.31
C LEU A 121 -8.51 3.90 -14.92
N THR A 122 -9.02 2.96 -15.72
CA THR A 122 -10.36 3.07 -16.30
C THR A 122 -11.44 3.15 -15.22
N ARG A 123 -11.37 2.27 -14.21
CA ARG A 123 -12.34 2.23 -13.12
C ARG A 123 -12.23 3.47 -12.21
N LEU A 124 -11.02 3.92 -11.92
CA LEU A 124 -10.78 5.16 -11.16
C LEU A 124 -11.35 6.37 -11.89
N GLY A 125 -11.19 6.45 -13.22
CA GLY A 125 -11.78 7.50 -14.04
C GLY A 125 -13.30 7.53 -13.95
N GLN A 126 -13.94 6.35 -14.00
CA GLN A 126 -15.39 6.21 -13.83
C GLN A 126 -15.87 6.66 -12.43
N TRP A 127 -15.12 6.34 -11.39
CA TRP A 127 -15.45 6.76 -10.03
C TRP A 127 -15.31 8.28 -9.85
N LEU A 128 -14.24 8.86 -10.38
CA LEU A 128 -14.06 10.33 -10.37
C LEU A 128 -15.20 11.03 -11.12
N GLU A 129 -15.54 10.57 -12.33
CA GLU A 129 -16.65 11.11 -13.12
C GLU A 129 -18.01 10.96 -12.41
N GLY A 130 -18.19 9.88 -11.66
CA GLY A 130 -19.38 9.66 -10.83
C GLY A 130 -19.46 10.58 -9.62
N GLU A 131 -18.32 10.97 -9.05
CA GLU A 131 -18.24 11.89 -7.93
C GLU A 131 -18.44 13.35 -8.39
N GLU A 132 -17.77 13.74 -9.49
CA GLU A 132 -17.86 15.08 -10.04
C GLU A 132 -17.68 15.04 -11.56
N SER A 133 -18.66 15.57 -12.29
CA SER A 133 -18.66 15.52 -13.76
C SER A 133 -17.46 16.22 -14.39
N GLY A 134 -16.91 15.60 -15.41
CA GLY A 134 -15.74 16.08 -16.14
C GLY A 134 -14.41 15.82 -15.43
N THR A 135 -14.36 14.87 -14.49
CA THR A 135 -13.15 14.50 -13.76
C THR A 135 -12.59 13.12 -14.14
N ASP A 136 -13.08 12.51 -15.20
CA ASP A 136 -12.51 11.26 -15.70
C ASP A 136 -11.02 11.41 -16.05
N LEU A 137 -10.14 10.82 -15.21
CA LEU A 137 -8.69 10.90 -15.38
C LEU A 137 -8.17 10.23 -16.67
N THR A 138 -8.97 9.42 -17.33
CA THR A 138 -8.59 8.83 -18.63
C THR A 138 -8.66 9.86 -19.77
N THR A 139 -9.41 10.96 -19.57
CA THR A 139 -9.54 12.05 -20.53
C THR A 139 -8.51 13.17 -20.29
N PRO A 140 -8.06 13.89 -21.37
CA PRO A 140 -7.20 15.06 -21.18
C PRO A 140 -7.84 16.16 -20.32
N SER A 141 -9.12 16.43 -20.50
CA SER A 141 -9.86 17.46 -19.75
C SER A 141 -9.97 17.12 -18.26
N GLY A 142 -10.26 15.85 -17.92
CA GLY A 142 -10.33 15.41 -16.52
C GLY A 142 -8.97 15.53 -15.82
N ARG A 143 -7.89 15.16 -16.51
CA ARG A 143 -6.53 15.36 -15.99
C ARG A 143 -6.18 16.82 -15.76
N GLU A 144 -6.52 17.70 -16.71
CA GLU A 144 -6.31 19.14 -16.57
C GLU A 144 -7.11 19.71 -15.40
N LYS A 145 -8.41 19.37 -15.30
CA LYS A 145 -9.31 19.83 -14.23
C LYS A 145 -8.80 19.46 -12.83
N LEU A 146 -8.22 18.26 -12.69
CA LEU A 146 -7.67 17.75 -11.41
C LEU A 146 -6.17 18.03 -11.21
N ASN A 147 -5.50 18.66 -12.19
CA ASN A 147 -4.04 18.84 -12.21
C ASN A 147 -3.28 17.51 -12.01
N LEU A 148 -3.62 16.52 -12.86
CA LEU A 148 -3.06 15.17 -12.83
C LEU A 148 -2.23 14.85 -14.06
N THR A 149 -1.22 14.01 -13.87
CA THR A 149 -0.63 13.19 -14.93
C THR A 149 -0.91 11.72 -14.64
N VAL A 150 -1.00 10.90 -15.67
CA VAL A 150 -1.36 9.48 -15.54
C VAL A 150 -0.30 8.62 -16.19
N HIS A 151 0.10 7.54 -15.51
CA HIS A 151 0.98 6.52 -16.05
C HIS A 151 0.33 5.14 -15.94
N GLU A 152 0.17 4.46 -17.08
CA GLU A 152 -0.28 3.08 -17.11
C GLU A 152 0.87 2.13 -16.80
N VAL A 153 0.77 1.41 -15.69
CA VAL A 153 1.82 0.52 -15.20
C VAL A 153 1.76 -0.83 -15.92
N GLN A 154 2.77 -1.10 -16.72
CA GLN A 154 2.96 -2.41 -17.34
C GLN A 154 3.78 -3.33 -16.44
N VAL A 155 3.35 -4.60 -16.31
CA VAL A 155 4.04 -5.61 -15.49
C VAL A 155 5.50 -5.75 -15.93
N GLY A 156 6.41 -5.74 -14.96
CA GLY A 156 7.85 -5.92 -15.16
C GLY A 156 8.56 -4.77 -15.87
N THR A 157 7.84 -3.71 -16.27
CA THR A 157 8.45 -2.55 -16.94
C THR A 157 8.71 -1.42 -15.96
N PRO A 158 9.98 -1.07 -15.67
CA PRO A 158 10.30 0.04 -14.77
C PRO A 158 9.90 1.39 -15.36
N PHE A 159 9.43 2.30 -14.51
CA PHE A 159 9.17 3.71 -14.85
C PHE A 159 9.69 4.65 -13.78
N SER A 160 9.89 5.93 -14.14
CA SER A 160 10.32 6.96 -13.19
C SER A 160 9.13 7.65 -12.53
N ALA A 161 9.15 7.73 -11.20
CA ALA A 161 8.18 8.43 -10.38
C ALA A 161 8.94 9.42 -9.45
N GLY A 162 9.20 10.62 -9.96
CA GLY A 162 10.07 11.57 -9.28
C GLY A 162 11.50 11.07 -9.19
N THR A 163 12.00 10.88 -7.96
CA THR A 163 13.35 10.34 -7.71
C THR A 163 13.39 8.82 -7.62
N TYR A 164 12.24 8.17 -7.76
CA TYR A 164 12.12 6.71 -7.64
C TYR A 164 12.06 6.04 -9.02
N THR A 165 12.58 4.82 -9.06
CA THR A 165 12.26 3.84 -10.09
C THR A 165 11.21 2.88 -9.50
N VAL A 166 10.09 2.74 -10.19
CA VAL A 166 8.98 1.89 -9.77
C VAL A 166 8.78 0.78 -10.79
N THR A 167 8.55 -0.44 -10.32
CA THR A 167 8.19 -1.59 -11.16
C THR A 167 6.91 -2.23 -10.63
N GLY A 168 5.91 -2.38 -11.49
CA GLY A 168 4.68 -3.10 -11.17
C GLY A 168 4.88 -4.61 -11.32
N ILE A 169 4.51 -5.38 -10.31
CA ILE A 169 4.43 -6.84 -10.34
C ILE A 169 2.95 -7.21 -10.31
N TYR A 170 2.54 -8.21 -11.08
CA TYR A 170 1.15 -8.65 -11.10
C TYR A 170 0.72 -9.24 -9.75
N SER A 171 -0.44 -8.83 -9.26
CA SER A 171 -1.09 -9.45 -8.11
C SER A 171 -2.28 -10.29 -8.58
N HIS A 172 -2.38 -11.53 -8.10
CA HIS A 172 -3.48 -12.44 -8.44
C HIS A 172 -4.76 -12.19 -7.59
N HIS A 173 -4.83 -11.06 -6.87
CA HIS A 173 -5.95 -10.74 -5.96
C HIS A 173 -7.24 -10.41 -6.71
N ALA A 174 -7.22 -9.41 -7.59
CA ALA A 174 -8.42 -8.91 -8.27
C ALA A 174 -8.19 -8.85 -9.80
N PRO A 175 -8.45 -9.96 -10.52
CA PRO A 175 -8.21 -10.04 -11.97
C PRO A 175 -8.99 -9.00 -12.78
N ASP A 176 -10.19 -8.61 -12.34
CA ASP A 176 -11.03 -7.59 -12.97
C ASP A 176 -10.48 -6.16 -12.86
N CYS A 177 -9.62 -5.91 -11.86
CA CYS A 177 -8.90 -4.67 -11.67
C CYS A 177 -7.47 -4.70 -12.19
N ASP A 178 -6.97 -5.87 -12.63
CA ASP A 178 -5.58 -6.06 -13.06
C ASP A 178 -4.59 -5.51 -12.02
N SER A 179 -4.69 -6.02 -10.79
CA SER A 179 -3.99 -5.50 -9.61
C SER A 179 -2.47 -5.52 -9.73
N ARG A 180 -1.79 -4.56 -9.07
CA ARG A 180 -0.32 -4.44 -9.02
C ARG A 180 0.18 -4.43 -7.59
N MET A 181 1.28 -5.15 -7.38
CA MET A 181 2.22 -4.93 -6.29
C MET A 181 3.35 -4.04 -6.80
N TYR A 182 4.05 -3.33 -5.91
CA TYR A 182 5.05 -2.35 -6.34
C TYR A 182 6.43 -2.60 -5.73
N LEU A 183 7.44 -2.67 -6.58
CA LEU A 183 8.83 -2.46 -6.20
C LEU A 183 9.12 -0.96 -6.36
N VAL A 184 9.63 -0.34 -5.30
CA VAL A 184 10.03 1.09 -5.30
C VAL A 184 11.48 1.21 -4.87
N SER A 185 12.31 1.86 -5.67
CA SER A 185 13.73 2.08 -5.39
C SER A 185 14.12 3.54 -5.62
N ASP A 186 14.93 4.10 -4.73
CA ASP A 186 15.58 5.41 -4.91
C ASP A 186 17.01 5.32 -5.50
N GLY A 187 17.41 4.09 -5.91
CA GLY A 187 18.73 3.79 -6.44
C GLY A 187 19.74 3.33 -5.38
N GLN A 188 19.46 3.45 -4.10
CA GLN A 188 20.26 2.95 -2.98
C GLN A 188 19.48 1.94 -2.14
N THR A 189 18.24 2.25 -1.87
CA THR A 189 17.31 1.45 -1.05
C THR A 189 16.14 1.01 -1.91
N ALA A 190 15.69 -0.22 -1.74
CA ALA A 190 14.50 -0.75 -2.40
C ALA A 190 13.56 -1.39 -1.40
N ILE A 191 12.26 -1.19 -1.63
CA ILE A 191 11.20 -1.88 -0.91
C ILE A 191 10.28 -2.62 -1.88
N PHE A 192 9.61 -3.65 -1.39
CA PHE A 192 8.54 -4.33 -2.12
C PHE A 192 7.25 -4.26 -1.32
N TYR A 193 6.21 -3.69 -1.93
CA TYR A 193 4.86 -3.57 -1.38
C TYR A 193 3.97 -4.62 -2.06
N GLY A 194 3.84 -5.78 -1.41
CA GLY A 194 3.11 -6.95 -1.89
C GLY A 194 1.80 -7.15 -1.11
N VAL A 195 0.96 -6.10 -1.11
CA VAL A 195 -0.33 -6.07 -0.39
C VAL A 195 -1.45 -6.40 -1.36
N ASP A 196 -2.53 -6.95 -0.84
CA ASP A 196 -3.64 -7.54 -1.60
C ASP A 196 -3.13 -8.57 -2.60
N SER A 197 -2.65 -9.65 -2.04
CA SER A 197 -2.11 -10.77 -2.82
C SER A 197 -2.37 -12.09 -2.10
N PRO A 198 -2.72 -13.15 -2.84
CA PRO A 198 -2.59 -14.51 -2.33
C PRO A 198 -1.13 -14.87 -2.07
N ALA A 199 -0.89 -16.05 -1.53
CA ALA A 199 0.44 -16.63 -1.49
C ALA A 199 1.08 -16.58 -2.89
N PHE A 200 2.34 -16.13 -2.98
CA PHE A 200 2.98 -15.86 -4.26
C PHE A 200 3.17 -17.13 -5.08
N GLY A 201 2.66 -17.11 -6.30
CA GLY A 201 2.95 -18.11 -7.33
C GLY A 201 4.40 -18.03 -7.83
N GLU A 202 4.86 -19.05 -8.56
CA GLU A 202 6.22 -19.06 -9.11
C GLU A 202 6.49 -17.93 -10.10
N ASP A 203 5.48 -17.41 -10.77
CA ASP A 203 5.57 -16.25 -11.66
C ASP A 203 5.96 -14.97 -10.89
N VAL A 204 5.40 -14.75 -9.71
CA VAL A 204 5.74 -13.63 -8.82
C VAL A 204 7.18 -13.79 -8.29
N TRP A 205 7.54 -15.00 -7.84
CA TRP A 205 8.89 -15.29 -7.35
C TRP A 205 9.95 -15.05 -8.44
N GLN A 206 9.71 -15.55 -9.65
CA GLN A 206 10.60 -15.34 -10.79
C GLN A 206 10.71 -13.85 -11.14
N ALA A 207 9.59 -13.11 -11.11
CA ALA A 207 9.62 -11.68 -11.34
C ALA A 207 10.48 -10.94 -10.30
N LEU A 208 10.39 -11.29 -9.01
CA LEU A 208 11.22 -10.70 -7.97
C LEU A 208 12.72 -11.04 -8.15
N GLU A 209 13.03 -12.29 -8.44
CA GLU A 209 14.41 -12.73 -8.70
C GLU A 209 15.04 -12.03 -9.92
N GLN A 210 14.27 -11.88 -11.01
CA GLN A 210 14.73 -11.24 -12.23
C GLN A 210 15.08 -9.75 -12.05
N THR A 211 14.54 -9.09 -11.03
CA THR A 211 14.93 -7.70 -10.73
C THR A 211 16.38 -7.57 -10.29
N GLY A 212 17.00 -8.64 -9.77
CA GLY A 212 18.34 -8.62 -9.17
C GLY A 212 18.43 -7.71 -7.94
N THR A 213 17.31 -7.32 -7.35
CA THR A 213 17.23 -6.34 -6.26
C THR A 213 17.19 -7.02 -4.90
N GLN A 214 17.98 -6.53 -3.95
CA GLN A 214 17.81 -6.87 -2.54
C GLN A 214 16.96 -5.79 -1.85
N PHE A 215 15.92 -6.23 -1.14
CA PHE A 215 14.98 -5.34 -0.47
C PHE A 215 15.42 -5.01 0.95
N ALA A 216 15.40 -3.75 1.33
CA ALA A 216 15.55 -3.31 2.70
C ALA A 216 14.26 -3.55 3.52
N CYS A 217 13.11 -3.55 2.84
CA CYS A 217 11.83 -3.88 3.45
C CYS A 217 10.92 -4.56 2.43
N VAL A 218 10.28 -5.65 2.84
CA VAL A 218 9.18 -6.31 2.12
C VAL A 218 7.92 -6.20 2.98
N ILE A 219 6.84 -5.76 2.39
CA ILE A 219 5.54 -5.56 3.05
C ILE A 219 4.55 -6.51 2.41
N LEU A 220 3.95 -7.41 3.20
CA LEU A 220 3.10 -8.50 2.74
C LEU A 220 1.68 -8.37 3.26
N ASP A 221 0.74 -8.91 2.51
CA ASP A 221 -0.65 -9.12 2.93
C ASP A 221 -0.73 -10.06 4.15
N HIS A 222 -1.67 -9.80 5.04
CA HIS A 222 -1.95 -10.67 6.20
C HIS A 222 -3.44 -10.64 6.55
N THR A 223 -4.30 -10.59 5.57
CA THR A 223 -5.75 -10.38 5.75
C THR A 223 -6.38 -11.46 6.59
N TYR A 224 -6.00 -12.73 6.35
CA TYR A 224 -6.65 -13.87 6.99
C TYR A 224 -6.07 -14.28 8.34
N GLY A 225 -5.11 -13.55 8.89
CA GLY A 225 -4.62 -13.79 10.25
C GLY A 225 -4.22 -15.24 10.50
N LEU A 226 -4.69 -15.81 11.60
CA LEU A 226 -4.44 -17.20 12.02
C LEU A 226 -5.49 -18.19 11.45
N ILE A 227 -6.12 -17.89 10.34
CA ILE A 227 -7.10 -18.79 9.70
C ILE A 227 -6.40 -20.08 9.24
N PRO A 228 -6.96 -21.26 9.55
CA PRO A 228 -6.44 -22.53 9.03
C PRO A 228 -6.62 -22.64 7.52
N GLU A 229 -5.74 -23.36 6.85
CA GLU A 229 -5.61 -23.48 5.39
C GLU A 229 -6.81 -24.05 4.62
N THR A 230 -7.73 -24.73 5.28
CA THR A 230 -8.81 -25.44 4.60
C THR A 230 -10.13 -24.69 4.71
N GLY A 231 -10.72 -24.41 3.53
CA GLY A 231 -12.09 -23.89 3.43
C GLY A 231 -12.22 -22.37 3.38
N TYR A 232 -11.13 -21.62 3.21
CA TYR A 232 -11.13 -20.18 3.04
C TYR A 232 -10.78 -19.76 1.60
N PRO A 233 -11.20 -18.58 1.15
CA PRO A 233 -10.73 -18.00 -0.11
C PRO A 233 -9.20 -17.89 -0.13
N THR A 234 -8.62 -17.94 -1.33
CA THR A 234 -7.17 -17.92 -1.53
C THR A 234 -6.71 -16.64 -2.23
N ASP A 235 -7.47 -15.56 -2.07
CA ASP A 235 -7.23 -14.24 -2.65
C ASP A 235 -6.37 -13.32 -1.77
N HIS A 236 -6.08 -13.76 -0.53
CA HIS A 236 -5.19 -13.10 0.42
C HIS A 236 -4.29 -14.11 1.16
N MET A 237 -3.24 -13.59 1.81
CA MET A 237 -2.36 -14.39 2.66
C MET A 237 -2.93 -14.56 4.07
N ASN A 238 -2.55 -15.68 4.68
CA ASN A 238 -2.66 -15.94 6.12
C ASN A 238 -1.27 -15.92 6.79
N ALA A 239 -1.22 -16.13 8.09
CA ALA A 239 0.02 -16.11 8.88
C ALA A 239 1.08 -17.13 8.41
N ARG A 240 0.67 -18.29 7.91
CA ARG A 240 1.58 -19.30 7.37
C ARG A 240 2.17 -18.85 6.05
N ASP A 241 1.35 -18.34 5.13
CA ASP A 241 1.81 -17.86 3.82
C ASP A 241 2.86 -16.76 3.99
N VAL A 242 2.65 -15.83 4.94
CA VAL A 242 3.61 -14.77 5.27
C VAL A 242 4.91 -15.35 5.83
N ALA A 243 4.83 -16.33 6.75
CA ALA A 243 6.00 -16.98 7.31
C ALA A 243 6.82 -17.72 6.25
N GLU A 244 6.15 -18.45 5.35
CA GLU A 244 6.78 -19.16 4.23
C GLU A 244 7.41 -18.17 3.24
N ALA A 245 6.73 -17.08 2.90
CA ALA A 245 7.27 -16.02 2.06
C ALA A 245 8.49 -15.36 2.71
N ALA A 246 8.45 -15.03 4.00
CA ALA A 246 9.57 -14.47 4.73
C ALA A 246 10.80 -15.40 4.75
N ALA A 247 10.58 -16.71 4.91
CA ALA A 247 11.64 -17.71 4.86
C ALA A 247 12.25 -17.82 3.46
N ARG A 248 11.42 -17.85 2.40
CA ARG A 248 11.86 -17.93 1.01
C ARG A 248 12.63 -16.68 0.57
N LEU A 249 12.16 -15.48 0.92
CA LEU A 249 12.87 -14.22 0.65
C LEU A 249 14.31 -14.25 1.19
N ARG A 250 14.50 -14.76 2.42
CA ARG A 250 15.84 -14.90 3.04
C ARG A 250 16.68 -15.97 2.35
N ALA A 251 16.09 -17.14 2.09
CA ALA A 251 16.77 -18.27 1.45
C ALA A 251 17.27 -17.93 0.04
N GLN A 252 16.51 -17.13 -0.71
CA GLN A 252 16.86 -16.68 -2.06
C GLN A 252 17.74 -15.42 -2.07
N GLY A 253 18.11 -14.85 -0.92
CA GLY A 253 18.94 -13.66 -0.84
C GLY A 253 18.27 -12.38 -1.37
N LEU A 254 16.94 -12.34 -1.39
CA LEU A 254 16.17 -11.17 -1.85
C LEU A 254 16.07 -10.07 -0.78
N LEU A 255 16.49 -10.33 0.46
CA LEU A 255 16.58 -9.31 1.51
C LEU A 255 18.01 -8.84 1.69
N THR A 256 18.19 -7.55 2.01
CA THR A 256 19.46 -7.06 2.52
C THR A 256 19.80 -7.73 3.87
N PRO A 257 21.05 -7.70 4.36
CA PRO A 257 21.43 -8.31 5.63
C PRO A 257 20.62 -7.82 6.85
N ARG A 258 20.07 -6.61 6.76
CA ARG A 258 19.19 -6.00 7.78
C ARG A 258 17.76 -5.85 7.30
N GLY A 259 17.38 -6.52 6.22
CA GLY A 259 16.08 -6.39 5.58
C GLY A 259 14.94 -6.90 6.47
N HIS A 260 13.88 -6.13 6.50
CA HIS A 260 12.66 -6.40 7.25
C HIS A 260 11.60 -7.06 6.39
N VAL A 261 10.75 -7.89 7.01
CA VAL A 261 9.50 -8.37 6.43
C VAL A 261 8.38 -7.94 7.37
N PHE A 262 7.54 -7.03 6.90
CA PHE A 262 6.35 -6.59 7.62
C PHE A 262 5.09 -7.19 7.02
N ALA A 263 4.16 -7.56 7.89
CA ALA A 263 2.80 -7.92 7.52
C ALA A 263 1.86 -6.75 7.81
N THR A 264 0.97 -6.46 6.89
CA THR A 264 -0.05 -5.40 6.92
C THR A 264 -1.37 -5.89 6.33
N HIS A 265 -2.33 -5.02 6.09
CA HIS A 265 -3.65 -5.36 5.54
C HIS A 265 -4.41 -6.38 6.41
N LEU A 266 -4.41 -6.13 7.74
CA LEU A 266 -4.99 -7.04 8.70
C LEU A 266 -6.49 -6.84 8.81
N SER A 267 -7.28 -7.95 8.72
CA SER A 267 -8.71 -7.92 8.98
C SER A 267 -9.02 -8.17 10.46
N HIS A 268 -10.31 -8.10 10.82
CA HIS A 268 -10.76 -8.49 12.17
C HIS A 268 -10.92 -10.01 12.32
N GLU A 269 -10.73 -10.78 11.25
CA GLU A 269 -10.94 -12.22 11.22
C GLU A 269 -9.73 -12.97 11.77
N ASN A 270 -9.95 -13.77 12.82
CA ASN A 270 -8.91 -14.61 13.46
C ASN A 270 -7.60 -13.86 13.80
N MET A 271 -7.74 -12.58 14.14
CA MET A 271 -6.64 -11.72 14.54
C MET A 271 -6.55 -11.67 16.06
N LEU A 272 -5.35 -11.86 16.58
CA LEU A 272 -5.03 -11.61 18.00
C LEU A 272 -4.82 -10.11 18.24
N PRO A 273 -4.90 -9.64 19.49
CA PRO A 273 -4.40 -8.31 19.87
C PRO A 273 -2.98 -8.08 19.37
N HIS A 274 -2.64 -6.83 19.08
CA HIS A 274 -1.38 -6.48 18.39
C HIS A 274 -0.14 -7.09 19.04
N GLU A 275 0.01 -7.00 20.36
CA GLU A 275 1.22 -7.49 21.05
C GLU A 275 1.34 -9.02 20.96
N GLU A 276 0.23 -9.75 21.04
CA GLU A 276 0.20 -11.21 20.91
C GLU A 276 0.50 -11.62 19.47
N MET A 277 -0.11 -10.93 18.49
CA MET A 277 0.15 -11.18 17.08
C MET A 277 1.59 -10.85 16.71
N SER A 278 2.16 -9.77 17.25
CA SER A 278 3.56 -9.40 17.08
C SER A 278 4.53 -10.41 17.67
N ALA A 279 4.18 -11.01 18.82
CA ALA A 279 4.99 -12.09 19.40
C ALA A 279 4.98 -13.33 18.52
N PHE A 280 3.79 -13.71 18.01
CA PHE A 280 3.65 -14.80 17.04
C PHE A 280 4.49 -14.55 15.78
N ALA A 281 4.33 -13.40 15.16
CA ALA A 281 5.01 -13.02 13.92
C ALA A 281 6.54 -13.07 14.06
N ARG A 282 7.08 -12.50 15.13
CA ARG A 282 8.54 -12.54 15.42
C ARG A 282 9.07 -13.97 15.55
N ALA A 283 8.31 -14.87 16.18
CA ALA A 283 8.69 -16.29 16.28
C ALA A 283 8.73 -16.98 14.90
N HIS A 284 8.04 -16.42 13.89
CA HIS A 284 7.95 -16.95 12.52
C HIS A 284 8.73 -16.11 11.50
N GLY A 285 9.57 -15.17 11.97
CA GLY A 285 10.53 -14.47 11.13
C GLY A 285 9.97 -13.25 10.37
N TYR A 286 8.86 -12.66 10.82
CA TYR A 286 8.31 -11.41 10.27
C TYR A 286 7.81 -10.48 11.39
N GLU A 287 7.34 -9.31 11.06
CA GLU A 287 6.86 -8.29 11.99
C GLU A 287 5.45 -7.83 11.60
N ILE A 288 4.68 -7.35 12.59
CA ILE A 288 3.34 -6.79 12.34
C ILE A 288 3.42 -5.27 12.31
N ALA A 289 3.01 -4.68 11.19
CA ALA A 289 2.88 -3.23 11.08
C ALA A 289 1.68 -2.72 11.91
N PHE A 290 1.72 -1.43 12.26
CA PHE A 290 0.62 -0.72 12.93
C PHE A 290 0.54 0.71 12.41
N ASP A 291 -0.62 1.34 12.52
CA ASP A 291 -0.84 2.71 12.06
C ASP A 291 0.11 3.69 12.75
N GLY A 292 0.89 4.42 11.96
CA GLY A 292 1.90 5.36 12.43
C GLY A 292 3.31 4.77 12.58
N LEU A 293 3.52 3.47 12.34
CA LEU A 293 4.87 2.90 12.31
C LEU A 293 5.70 3.60 11.23
N THR A 294 6.83 4.16 11.63
CA THR A 294 7.78 4.79 10.73
C THR A 294 9.14 4.11 10.82
N LEU A 295 9.72 3.78 9.68
CA LEU A 295 11.04 3.16 9.55
C LEU A 295 11.95 4.05 8.71
N THR A 296 13.22 4.06 9.07
CA THR A 296 14.31 4.63 8.27
C THR A 296 15.17 3.47 7.79
N LEU A 297 15.23 3.26 6.49
CA LEU A 297 15.84 2.09 5.84
C LEU A 297 17.23 2.40 5.30
#